data_90820ad12c151d61439b6f805f175835
#
_entry.id   90820ad12c151d61439b6f805f175835
#
_cell.length_a   1.000
_cell.length_b   1.000
_cell.length_c   1.000
_cell.angle_alpha   90.00
_cell.angle_beta   90.00
_cell.angle_gamma   90.00
#
_symmetry.space_group_name_H-M   'P 1'
#
loop_
_entity.id
_entity.type
_entity.pdbx_description
1 polymer ?
#
loop_
_entity_poly.entity_id
_entity_poly.type
_entity_poly.pdbx_seq_one_letter_code
_entity_poly.pdbx_strand_id
1 'polypeptide(L)'
;MYSMITFDHIHLAFDGRKILNDLSFEVKRGEKVVVLAKSGSGKSSLFSLILGFLEPDEGRVFFDGRLVDEKSVWEIRKKIAYIDQDISLGNGKIPDLLDFVLKLKTNIHLDGSRKQLQELLQYFEFDEEVVKKDIESLSGGERQRLAIIIAVLLQRDVFLLDEVTSALDKQLKKKVADFFIAREDWTCLVISHDPVWLENPAVKIFKLEEGKWKP
;
A
#
# COMPACT_ATOMS: atom_id res chain seq x y z
N MET A 1 -19.62 -11.51 -2.73
CA MET A 1 -18.28 -11.06 -2.24
C MET A 1 -18.44 -9.60 -1.89
N TYR A 2 -18.16 -9.22 -0.64
CA TYR A 2 -18.39 -7.85 -0.18
C TYR A 2 -17.27 -6.91 -0.67
N SER A 3 -17.64 -5.65 -0.98
CA SER A 3 -16.66 -4.61 -1.32
C SER A 3 -15.83 -4.26 -0.10
N MET A 4 -14.49 -4.25 -0.25
CA MET A 4 -13.56 -3.84 0.80
C MET A 4 -13.31 -2.34 0.75
N ILE A 5 -13.18 -1.78 -0.45
CA ILE A 5 -13.01 -0.34 -0.67
C ILE A 5 -14.02 0.08 -1.73
N THR A 6 -14.78 1.13 -1.46
CA THR A 6 -15.73 1.70 -2.43
C THR A 6 -15.52 3.20 -2.51
N PHE A 7 -15.35 3.68 -3.73
CA PHE A 7 -15.43 5.10 -4.07
C PHE A 7 -16.78 5.31 -4.75
N ASP A 8 -17.56 6.23 -4.25
CA ASP A 8 -18.93 6.47 -4.69
C ASP A 8 -19.09 7.94 -5.09
N HIS A 9 -19.14 8.18 -6.41
CA HIS A 9 -19.30 9.50 -7.04
C HIS A 9 -18.33 10.57 -6.53
N ILE A 10 -17.03 10.21 -6.42
CA ILE A 10 -16.01 11.11 -5.87
C ILE A 10 -15.70 12.27 -6.81
N HIS A 11 -15.83 13.48 -6.31
CA HIS A 11 -15.29 14.70 -6.88
C HIS A 11 -14.23 15.27 -5.95
N LEU A 12 -13.10 15.70 -6.52
CA LEU A 12 -12.00 16.31 -5.77
C LEU A 12 -11.30 17.35 -6.65
N ALA A 13 -11.10 18.54 -6.11
CA ALA A 13 -10.38 19.61 -6.77
C ALA A 13 -9.35 20.25 -5.83
N PHE A 14 -8.25 20.74 -6.39
CA PHE A 14 -7.27 21.59 -5.70
C PHE A 14 -7.08 22.88 -6.48
N ASP A 15 -7.20 24.00 -5.82
CA ASP A 15 -7.03 25.33 -6.43
C ASP A 15 -7.87 25.54 -7.71
N GLY A 16 -9.10 25.02 -7.71
CA GLY A 16 -10.01 25.09 -8.85
C GLY A 16 -9.72 24.09 -9.98
N ARG A 17 -8.64 23.31 -9.89
CA ARG A 17 -8.32 22.23 -10.84
C ARG A 17 -8.96 20.92 -10.39
N LYS A 18 -9.86 20.37 -11.21
CA LYS A 18 -10.44 19.05 -10.97
C LYS A 18 -9.38 17.95 -11.06
N ILE A 19 -9.27 17.16 -10.02
CA ILE A 19 -8.36 16.02 -9.90
C ILE A 19 -9.13 14.71 -10.10
N LEU A 20 -10.26 14.56 -9.39
CA LEU A 20 -11.18 13.45 -9.57
C LEU A 20 -12.54 14.03 -9.99
N ASN A 21 -13.21 13.37 -10.93
CA ASN A 21 -14.44 13.86 -11.51
C ASN A 21 -15.43 12.71 -11.73
N ASP A 22 -16.36 12.55 -10.79
CA ASP A 22 -17.35 11.46 -10.77
C ASP A 22 -16.70 10.07 -10.78
N LEU A 23 -15.71 9.89 -9.89
CA LEU A 23 -14.99 8.63 -9.78
C LEU A 23 -15.80 7.65 -8.94
N SER A 24 -16.19 6.52 -9.55
CA SER A 24 -16.85 5.42 -8.87
C SER A 24 -16.19 4.10 -9.19
N PHE A 25 -15.73 3.37 -8.20
CA PHE A 25 -15.24 2.00 -8.34
C PHE A 25 -15.16 1.27 -7.01
N GLU A 26 -15.01 -0.05 -7.09
CA GLU A 26 -14.86 -0.93 -5.93
C GLU A 26 -13.68 -1.86 -6.06
N VAL A 27 -13.08 -2.15 -4.90
CA VAL A 27 -12.11 -3.23 -4.70
C VAL A 27 -12.75 -4.25 -3.77
N LYS A 28 -12.96 -5.48 -4.24
CA LYS A 28 -13.54 -6.54 -3.43
C LYS A 28 -12.47 -7.17 -2.53
N ARG A 29 -12.92 -7.80 -1.44
CA ARG A 29 -12.04 -8.54 -0.53
C ARG A 29 -11.24 -9.60 -1.31
N GLY A 30 -9.93 -9.65 -1.09
CA GLY A 30 -9.02 -10.59 -1.77
C GLY A 30 -8.59 -10.16 -3.18
N GLU A 31 -9.19 -9.11 -3.77
CA GLU A 31 -8.78 -8.63 -5.10
C GLU A 31 -7.42 -7.93 -5.08
N LYS A 32 -6.70 -8.08 -6.19
CA LYS A 32 -5.48 -7.32 -6.54
C LYS A 32 -5.84 -6.38 -7.67
N VAL A 33 -5.80 -5.11 -7.37
CA VAL A 33 -6.19 -4.04 -8.29
C VAL A 33 -5.01 -3.12 -8.52
N VAL A 34 -4.64 -2.92 -9.76
CA VAL A 34 -3.60 -1.96 -10.16
C VAL A 34 -4.22 -0.76 -10.82
N VAL A 35 -3.91 0.41 -10.31
CA VAL A 35 -4.31 1.70 -10.87
C VAL A 35 -3.18 2.23 -11.74
N LEU A 36 -3.45 2.30 -13.04
CA LEU A 36 -2.61 3.02 -14.00
C LEU A 36 -3.08 4.45 -14.12
N ALA A 37 -2.18 5.38 -13.90
CA ALA A 37 -2.52 6.79 -14.00
C ALA A 37 -1.29 7.65 -14.27
N LYS A 38 -1.42 8.66 -15.10
CA LYS A 38 -0.34 9.63 -15.38
C LYS A 38 0.06 10.39 -14.11
N SER A 39 1.29 10.91 -14.07
CA SER A 39 1.70 11.80 -12.98
C SER A 39 0.74 12.99 -12.87
N GLY A 40 0.35 13.34 -11.64
CA GLY A 40 -0.57 14.44 -11.38
C GLY A 40 -2.06 14.15 -11.66
N SER A 41 -2.45 12.91 -11.93
CA SER A 41 -3.85 12.51 -12.18
C SER A 41 -4.66 12.14 -10.93
N GLY A 42 -4.12 12.35 -9.73
CA GLY A 42 -4.83 12.07 -8.47
C GLY A 42 -4.58 10.68 -7.87
N LYS A 43 -3.53 9.96 -8.29
CA LYS A 43 -3.18 8.63 -7.72
C LYS A 43 -3.04 8.66 -6.20
N SER A 44 -2.17 9.51 -5.69
CA SER A 44 -1.92 9.64 -4.25
C SER A 44 -3.16 10.18 -3.51
N SER A 45 -4.04 10.92 -4.21
CA SER A 45 -5.31 11.36 -3.63
C SER A 45 -6.25 10.19 -3.34
N LEU A 46 -6.22 9.10 -4.13
CA LEU A 46 -7.01 7.89 -3.85
C LEU A 46 -6.64 7.29 -2.49
N PHE A 47 -5.35 7.14 -2.22
CA PHE A 47 -4.88 6.61 -0.94
C PHE A 47 -5.16 7.57 0.21
N SER A 48 -4.97 8.87 -0.03
CA SER A 48 -5.28 9.91 0.97
C SER A 48 -6.76 9.94 1.35
N LEU A 49 -7.66 9.70 0.40
CA LEU A 49 -9.10 9.58 0.65
C LEU A 49 -9.43 8.33 1.48
N ILE A 50 -8.85 7.16 1.15
CA ILE A 50 -9.05 5.92 1.93
C ILE A 50 -8.51 6.07 3.35
N LEU A 51 -7.36 6.72 3.49
CA LEU A 51 -6.72 6.94 4.78
C LEU A 51 -7.32 8.12 5.56
N GLY A 52 -8.29 8.84 4.97
CA GLY A 52 -8.91 10.02 5.59
C GLY A 52 -7.95 11.16 5.86
N PHE A 53 -6.91 11.32 5.02
CA PHE A 53 -6.06 12.50 4.98
C PHE A 53 -6.64 13.60 4.09
N LEU A 54 -7.56 13.22 3.20
CA LEU A 54 -8.36 14.10 2.37
C LEU A 54 -9.82 13.71 2.51
N GLU A 55 -10.69 14.70 2.40
CA GLU A 55 -12.12 14.53 2.21
C GLU A 55 -12.48 14.88 0.76
N PRO A 56 -13.40 14.15 0.10
CA PRO A 56 -13.85 14.52 -1.22
C PRO A 56 -14.76 15.77 -1.15
N ASP A 57 -14.76 16.59 -2.21
CA ASP A 57 -15.68 17.74 -2.32
C ASP A 57 -17.13 17.25 -2.43
N GLU A 58 -17.34 16.11 -3.16
CA GLU A 58 -18.62 15.42 -3.29
C GLU A 58 -18.37 13.91 -3.35
N GLY A 59 -19.40 13.13 -3.02
CA GLY A 59 -19.31 11.67 -2.98
C GLY A 59 -18.87 11.13 -1.63
N ARG A 60 -18.56 9.84 -1.57
CA ARG A 60 -18.21 9.14 -0.32
C ARG A 60 -17.23 8.01 -0.55
N VAL A 61 -16.37 7.78 0.43
CA VAL A 61 -15.48 6.61 0.45
C VAL A 61 -15.92 5.67 1.56
N PHE A 62 -16.00 4.38 1.26
CA PHE A 62 -16.31 3.35 2.24
C PHE A 62 -15.18 2.34 2.32
N PHE A 63 -14.91 1.88 3.53
CA PHE A 63 -13.99 0.80 3.82
C PHE A 63 -14.71 -0.30 4.61
N ASP A 64 -14.78 -1.51 4.07
CA ASP A 64 -15.51 -2.66 4.66
C ASP A 64 -16.96 -2.28 5.03
N GLY A 65 -17.63 -1.55 4.12
CA GLY A 65 -19.01 -1.04 4.28
C GLY A 65 -19.15 0.14 5.24
N ARG A 66 -18.08 0.60 5.90
CA ARG A 66 -18.09 1.74 6.83
C ARG A 66 -17.62 3.01 6.12
N LEU A 67 -18.36 4.11 6.28
CA LEU A 67 -17.95 5.41 5.77
C LEU A 67 -16.58 5.80 6.35
N VAL A 68 -15.68 6.30 5.51
CA VAL A 68 -14.41 6.89 5.94
C VAL A 68 -14.68 8.30 6.40
N ASP A 69 -14.65 8.52 7.70
CA ASP A 69 -14.88 9.80 8.37
C ASP A 69 -13.99 9.95 9.62
N GLU A 70 -14.07 11.07 10.29
CA GLU A 70 -13.30 11.33 11.51
C GLU A 70 -13.52 10.28 12.62
N LYS A 71 -14.71 9.64 12.68
CA LYS A 71 -15.07 8.67 13.72
C LYS A 71 -14.52 7.28 13.41
N SER A 72 -14.43 6.93 12.14
CA SER A 72 -14.08 5.59 11.67
C SER A 72 -12.61 5.44 11.28
N VAL A 73 -11.95 6.54 10.87
CA VAL A 73 -10.64 6.53 10.22
C VAL A 73 -9.54 5.84 11.03
N TRP A 74 -9.55 5.98 12.36
CA TRP A 74 -8.54 5.34 13.20
C TRP A 74 -8.66 3.82 13.21
N GLU A 75 -9.89 3.28 13.21
CA GLU A 75 -10.11 1.84 13.13
C GLU A 75 -9.83 1.30 11.72
N ILE A 76 -10.09 2.10 10.69
CA ILE A 76 -9.76 1.77 9.30
C ILE A 76 -8.25 1.67 9.12
N ARG A 77 -7.48 2.68 9.57
CA ARG A 77 -6.00 2.70 9.47
C ARG A 77 -5.34 1.51 10.15
N LYS A 78 -5.92 0.97 11.21
CA LYS A 78 -5.42 -0.25 11.86
C LYS A 78 -5.51 -1.51 11.00
N LYS A 79 -6.38 -1.52 9.98
CA LYS A 79 -6.58 -2.64 9.06
C LYS A 79 -5.77 -2.51 7.77
N ILE A 80 -5.10 -1.39 7.55
CA ILE A 80 -4.39 -1.08 6.32
C ILE A 80 -2.88 -1.06 6.58
N ALA A 81 -2.12 -1.69 5.70
CA ALA A 81 -0.69 -1.46 5.54
C ALA A 81 -0.48 -0.57 4.31
N TYR A 82 0.07 0.61 4.52
CA TYR A 82 0.36 1.57 3.46
C TYR A 82 1.85 1.71 3.26
N ILE A 83 2.30 1.59 2.02
CA ILE A 83 3.68 1.88 1.59
C ILE A 83 3.63 3.01 0.58
N ASP A 84 4.21 4.14 0.97
CA ASP A 84 4.31 5.33 0.14
C ASP A 84 5.45 5.20 -0.89
N GLN A 85 5.35 5.92 -1.98
CA GLN A 85 6.41 6.04 -2.98
C GLN A 85 7.69 6.61 -2.35
N ASP A 86 7.56 7.66 -1.53
CA ASP A 86 8.66 8.29 -0.80
C ASP A 86 8.83 7.67 0.59
N ILE A 87 9.50 6.51 0.62
CA ILE A 87 9.69 5.73 1.84
C ILE A 87 10.58 6.46 2.84
N SER A 88 9.97 6.92 3.93
CA SER A 88 10.67 7.49 5.08
C SER A 88 10.59 6.54 6.27
N LEU A 89 11.70 5.88 6.60
CA LEU A 89 11.80 4.94 7.71
C LEU A 89 12.41 5.56 8.97
N GLY A 90 12.66 6.88 8.95
CA GLY A 90 13.38 7.56 10.04
C GLY A 90 14.89 7.27 10.01
N ASN A 91 15.53 7.45 11.16
CA ASN A 91 16.97 7.33 11.34
C ASN A 91 17.29 6.27 12.41
N GLY A 92 18.52 5.76 12.39
CA GLY A 92 19.01 4.83 13.40
C GLY A 92 19.14 3.39 12.91
N LYS A 93 19.12 2.42 13.80
CA LYS A 93 19.34 1.01 13.48
C LYS A 93 18.08 0.30 13.05
N ILE A 94 18.21 -0.59 12.07
CA ILE A 94 17.09 -1.42 11.60
C ILE A 94 16.46 -2.24 12.74
N PRO A 95 17.22 -2.91 13.64
CA PRO A 95 16.63 -3.62 14.75
C PRO A 95 15.80 -2.74 15.69
N ASP A 96 16.23 -1.51 15.94
CA ASP A 96 15.49 -0.57 16.81
C ASP A 96 14.16 -0.14 16.16
N LEU A 97 14.16 0.09 14.84
CA LEU A 97 12.94 0.37 14.09
C LEU A 97 11.96 -0.81 14.14
N LEU A 98 12.43 -2.02 13.89
CA LEU A 98 11.61 -3.23 13.95
C LEU A 98 11.03 -3.44 15.35
N ASP A 99 11.86 -3.31 16.38
CA ASP A 99 11.44 -3.37 17.79
C ASP A 99 10.40 -2.29 18.12
N PHE A 100 10.61 -1.06 17.67
CA PHE A 100 9.66 0.03 17.86
C PHE A 100 8.30 -0.30 17.22
N VAL A 101 8.29 -0.70 15.96
CA VAL A 101 7.06 -1.03 15.23
C VAL A 101 6.28 -2.17 15.89
N LEU A 102 6.98 -3.23 16.30
CA LEU A 102 6.36 -4.39 16.92
C LEU A 102 5.84 -4.12 18.34
N LYS A 103 6.46 -3.19 19.07
CA LYS A 103 6.04 -2.79 20.42
C LYS A 103 4.93 -1.74 20.47
N LEU A 104 4.49 -1.20 19.31
CA LEU A 104 3.34 -0.29 19.28
C LEU A 104 2.10 -0.98 19.84
N LYS A 105 1.30 -0.26 20.65
CA LYS A 105 0.08 -0.79 21.29
C LYS A 105 -0.87 -1.47 20.32
N THR A 106 -0.96 -0.95 19.10
CA THR A 106 -1.78 -1.51 18.01
C THR A 106 -1.26 -2.84 17.49
N ASN A 107 0.00 -3.19 17.78
CA ASN A 107 0.70 -4.36 17.25
C ASN A 107 1.07 -5.37 18.32
N ILE A 108 0.73 -5.12 19.58
CA ILE A 108 1.13 -5.96 20.74
C ILE A 108 0.60 -7.41 20.67
N HIS A 109 -0.42 -7.63 19.83
CA HIS A 109 -0.99 -8.96 19.60
C HIS A 109 -0.25 -9.77 18.53
N LEU A 110 0.76 -9.17 17.87
CA LEU A 110 1.54 -9.84 16.82
C LEU A 110 2.53 -10.81 17.47
N ASP A 111 2.04 -12.01 17.74
CA ASP A 111 2.83 -13.10 18.32
C ASP A 111 3.59 -13.87 17.23
N GLY A 112 4.81 -14.33 17.52
CA GLY A 112 5.62 -15.13 16.57
C GLY A 112 6.45 -14.31 15.56
N SER A 113 6.50 -13.02 15.70
CA SER A 113 7.13 -12.08 14.75
C SER A 113 8.62 -12.34 14.44
N ARG A 114 9.42 -12.94 15.36
CA ARG A 114 10.85 -13.20 15.10
C ARG A 114 11.09 -14.23 14.01
N LYS A 115 10.33 -15.34 14.01
CA LYS A 115 10.46 -16.37 12.97
C LYS A 115 9.99 -15.82 11.63
N GLN A 116 8.83 -15.18 11.61
CA GLN A 116 8.30 -14.54 10.41
C GLN A 116 9.25 -13.44 9.88
N LEU A 117 9.85 -12.65 10.76
CA LEU A 117 10.85 -11.65 10.37
C LEU A 117 12.04 -12.31 9.67
N GLN A 118 12.60 -13.40 10.24
CA GLN A 118 13.73 -14.11 9.61
C GLN A 118 13.35 -14.67 8.24
N GLU A 119 12.18 -15.27 8.10
CA GLU A 119 11.67 -15.79 6.84
C GLU A 119 11.49 -14.66 5.79
N LEU A 120 10.99 -13.50 6.19
CA LEU A 120 10.83 -12.35 5.30
C LEU A 120 12.18 -11.72 4.90
N LEU A 121 13.11 -11.59 5.85
CA LEU A 121 14.45 -11.10 5.56
C LEU A 121 15.13 -12.01 4.52
N GLN A 122 15.08 -13.33 4.71
CA GLN A 122 15.63 -14.28 3.77
C GLN A 122 14.89 -14.23 2.42
N TYR A 123 13.55 -14.17 2.44
CA TYR A 123 12.75 -14.11 1.21
C TYR A 123 13.09 -12.86 0.39
N PHE A 124 13.21 -11.69 1.01
CA PHE A 124 13.53 -10.44 0.35
C PHE A 124 15.03 -10.14 0.26
N GLU A 125 15.87 -11.16 0.43
CA GLU A 125 17.33 -11.09 0.23
C GLU A 125 18.01 -10.02 1.10
N PHE A 126 17.61 -9.96 2.36
CA PHE A 126 18.30 -9.21 3.39
C PHE A 126 19.28 -10.14 4.10
N ASP A 127 20.57 -9.90 3.94
CA ASP A 127 21.62 -10.60 4.68
C ASP A 127 21.88 -9.94 6.06
N GLU A 128 22.68 -10.61 6.87
CA GLU A 128 23.03 -10.11 8.21
C GLU A 128 23.79 -8.79 8.18
N GLU A 129 24.56 -8.51 7.13
CA GLU A 129 25.31 -7.28 6.99
C GLU A 129 24.39 -6.09 6.72
N VAL A 130 23.35 -6.29 5.89
CA VAL A 130 22.34 -5.26 5.65
C VAL A 130 21.53 -4.97 6.92
N VAL A 131 21.16 -5.99 7.69
CA VAL A 131 20.43 -5.78 8.97
C VAL A 131 21.21 -4.97 9.99
N LYS A 132 22.54 -5.00 9.93
CA LYS A 132 23.42 -4.21 10.85
C LYS A 132 23.58 -2.75 10.42
N LYS A 133 23.20 -2.38 9.20
CA LYS A 133 23.31 -1.01 8.68
C LYS A 133 22.46 0.00 9.45
N ASP A 134 22.84 1.24 9.38
CA ASP A 134 21.97 2.36 9.69
C ASP A 134 20.94 2.57 8.57
N ILE A 135 19.72 2.95 8.94
CA ILE A 135 18.61 3.16 7.99
C ILE A 135 18.99 4.16 6.91
N GLU A 136 19.72 5.21 7.28
CA GLU A 136 20.18 6.28 6.38
C GLU A 136 21.15 5.77 5.33
N SER A 137 21.89 4.70 5.62
CA SER A 137 22.86 4.10 4.71
C SER A 137 22.28 3.09 3.73
N LEU A 138 20.98 2.77 3.85
CA LEU A 138 20.30 1.86 2.96
C LEU A 138 20.17 2.45 1.55
N SER A 139 20.43 1.64 0.53
CA SER A 139 20.05 1.95 -0.84
C SER A 139 18.54 2.08 -1.01
N GLY A 140 18.09 2.69 -2.10
CA GLY A 140 16.66 2.81 -2.39
C GLY A 140 15.94 1.46 -2.41
N GLY A 141 16.54 0.44 -3.04
CA GLY A 141 15.99 -0.91 -3.10
C GLY A 141 16.00 -1.64 -1.76
N GLU A 142 17.04 -1.47 -0.92
CA GLU A 142 17.07 -2.00 0.44
C GLU A 142 15.97 -1.35 1.30
N ARG A 143 15.82 -0.03 1.21
CA ARG A 143 14.79 0.72 1.92
C ARG A 143 13.38 0.28 1.51
N GLN A 144 13.16 0.07 0.23
CA GLN A 144 11.88 -0.40 -0.30
C GLN A 144 11.54 -1.81 0.20
N ARG A 145 12.50 -2.74 0.16
CA ARG A 145 12.31 -4.10 0.70
C ARG A 145 12.05 -4.09 2.21
N LEU A 146 12.76 -3.24 2.98
CA LEU A 146 12.53 -3.12 4.42
C LEU A 146 11.12 -2.60 4.72
N ALA A 147 10.63 -1.61 3.97
CA ALA A 147 9.25 -1.12 4.11
C ALA A 147 8.21 -2.22 3.82
N ILE A 148 8.45 -3.05 2.80
CA ILE A 148 7.61 -4.22 2.50
C ILE A 148 7.62 -5.22 3.66
N ILE A 149 8.79 -5.55 4.18
CA ILE A 149 8.93 -6.47 5.33
C ILE A 149 8.13 -5.95 6.53
N ILE A 150 8.29 -4.65 6.86
CA ILE A 150 7.55 -4.02 7.96
C ILE A 150 6.04 -4.10 7.71
N ALA A 151 5.58 -3.73 6.52
CA ALA A 151 4.16 -3.77 6.17
C ALA A 151 3.55 -5.17 6.31
N VAL A 152 4.28 -6.21 5.93
CA VAL A 152 3.86 -7.61 6.07
C VAL A 152 3.85 -8.05 7.53
N LEU A 153 4.84 -7.62 8.33
CA LEU A 153 4.90 -7.92 9.77
C LEU A 153 3.72 -7.33 10.56
N LEU A 154 3.09 -6.27 10.04
CA LEU A 154 1.90 -5.69 10.66
C LEU A 154 0.66 -6.61 10.58
N GLN A 155 0.70 -7.69 9.80
CA GLN A 155 -0.38 -8.69 9.66
C GLN A 155 -1.74 -8.05 9.33
N ARG A 156 -1.73 -7.11 8.38
CA ARG A 156 -2.94 -6.47 7.86
C ARG A 156 -3.45 -7.22 6.63
N ASP A 157 -4.76 -7.16 6.39
CA ASP A 157 -5.39 -7.83 5.25
C ASP A 157 -5.51 -6.91 4.02
N VAL A 158 -5.31 -5.61 4.20
CA VAL A 158 -5.44 -4.62 3.13
C VAL A 158 -4.13 -3.86 2.94
N PHE A 159 -3.64 -3.86 1.71
CA PHE A 159 -2.40 -3.20 1.32
C PHE A 159 -2.68 -2.10 0.31
N LEU A 160 -2.20 -0.90 0.62
CA LEU A 160 -2.12 0.23 -0.31
C LEU A 160 -0.65 0.40 -0.69
N LEU A 161 -0.32 0.17 -1.95
CA LEU A 161 1.06 0.07 -2.42
C LEU A 161 1.31 1.14 -3.50
N ASP A 162 2.11 2.17 -3.18
CA ASP A 162 2.46 3.23 -4.12
C ASP A 162 3.87 3.01 -4.67
N GLU A 163 3.96 2.61 -5.95
CA GLU A 163 5.20 2.38 -6.71
C GLU A 163 6.24 1.52 -5.96
N VAL A 164 5.78 0.51 -5.20
CA VAL A 164 6.63 -0.30 -4.29
C VAL A 164 7.67 -1.17 -4.98
N THR A 165 7.71 -1.20 -6.30
CA THR A 165 8.72 -1.93 -7.07
C THR A 165 9.68 -1.02 -7.82
N SER A 166 9.51 0.30 -7.76
CA SER A 166 10.23 1.26 -8.62
C SER A 166 11.76 1.23 -8.48
N ALA A 167 12.29 1.02 -7.26
CA ALA A 167 13.72 1.01 -6.96
C ALA A 167 14.36 -0.40 -6.99
N LEU A 168 13.62 -1.43 -7.41
CA LEU A 168 14.05 -2.82 -7.43
C LEU A 168 14.53 -3.23 -8.83
N ASP A 169 15.45 -4.21 -8.88
CA ASP A 169 15.79 -4.88 -10.13
C ASP A 169 14.65 -5.80 -10.62
N LYS A 170 14.75 -6.26 -11.85
CA LYS A 170 13.70 -7.04 -12.52
C LYS A 170 13.31 -8.31 -11.76
N GLN A 171 14.27 -8.99 -11.14
CA GLN A 171 14.02 -10.24 -10.41
C GLN A 171 13.28 -9.98 -9.10
N LEU A 172 13.72 -8.98 -8.34
CA LEU A 172 13.07 -8.56 -7.10
C LEU A 172 11.69 -7.97 -7.34
N LYS A 173 11.49 -7.20 -8.42
CA LYS A 173 10.16 -6.71 -8.82
C LYS A 173 9.17 -7.84 -8.97
N LYS A 174 9.55 -8.87 -9.75
CA LYS A 174 8.71 -10.04 -9.95
C LYS A 174 8.42 -10.76 -8.63
N LYS A 175 9.44 -10.95 -7.81
CA LYS A 175 9.34 -11.61 -6.50
C LYS A 175 8.39 -10.88 -5.57
N VAL A 176 8.42 -9.55 -5.54
CA VAL A 176 7.49 -8.72 -4.74
C VAL A 176 6.07 -8.84 -5.29
N ALA A 177 5.86 -8.69 -6.59
CA ALA A 177 4.52 -8.79 -7.18
C ALA A 177 3.91 -10.18 -6.92
N ASP A 178 4.65 -11.25 -7.21
CA ASP A 178 4.22 -12.64 -6.97
C ASP A 178 3.88 -12.89 -5.49
N PHE A 179 4.65 -12.31 -4.57
CA PHE A 179 4.42 -12.44 -3.12
C PHE A 179 3.06 -11.88 -2.69
N PHE A 180 2.69 -10.70 -3.17
CA PHE A 180 1.39 -10.10 -2.85
C PHE A 180 0.24 -10.76 -3.60
N ILE A 181 0.45 -11.13 -4.86
CA ILE A 181 -0.58 -11.73 -5.71
C ILE A 181 -0.97 -13.12 -5.21
N ALA A 182 -0.01 -13.93 -4.74
CA ALA A 182 -0.24 -15.28 -4.27
C ALA A 182 -1.08 -15.40 -2.98
N ARG A 183 -1.27 -14.31 -2.25
CA ARG A 183 -2.03 -14.30 -0.98
C ARG A 183 -3.50 -14.00 -1.24
N GLU A 184 -4.33 -15.02 -1.36
CA GLU A 184 -5.75 -14.90 -1.72
C GLU A 184 -6.57 -14.08 -0.71
N ASP A 185 -6.18 -14.12 0.57
CA ASP A 185 -6.79 -13.39 1.68
C ASP A 185 -6.47 -11.89 1.70
N TRP A 186 -5.41 -11.47 1.00
CA TRP A 186 -5.02 -10.06 0.96
C TRP A 186 -5.74 -9.27 -0.12
N THR A 187 -6.23 -8.12 0.25
CA THR A 187 -6.76 -7.11 -0.69
C THR A 187 -5.66 -6.10 -0.99
N CYS A 188 -5.30 -5.94 -2.26
CA CYS A 188 -4.25 -5.00 -2.64
C CYS A 188 -4.77 -3.97 -3.64
N LEU A 189 -4.59 -2.70 -3.31
CA LEU A 189 -4.74 -1.59 -4.26
C LEU A 189 -3.36 -1.02 -4.52
N VAL A 190 -2.89 -1.19 -5.75
CA VAL A 190 -1.51 -0.89 -6.16
C VAL A 190 -1.54 0.25 -7.16
N ILE A 191 -0.73 1.26 -6.95
CA ILE A 191 -0.39 2.25 -7.96
C ILE A 191 0.95 1.82 -8.54
N SER A 192 0.99 1.46 -9.82
CA SER A 192 2.23 1.08 -10.48
C SER A 192 2.11 1.14 -11.99
N HIS A 193 3.23 1.40 -12.66
CA HIS A 193 3.40 1.28 -14.10
C HIS A 193 4.25 0.06 -14.50
N ASP A 194 4.62 -0.76 -13.51
CA ASP A 194 5.54 -1.86 -13.71
C ASP A 194 4.85 -3.06 -14.38
N PRO A 195 5.38 -3.60 -15.48
CA PRO A 195 4.82 -4.76 -16.17
C PRO A 195 4.61 -6.00 -15.28
N VAL A 196 5.42 -6.17 -14.24
CA VAL A 196 5.31 -7.33 -13.33
C VAL A 196 3.94 -7.45 -12.65
N TRP A 197 3.25 -6.31 -12.46
CA TRP A 197 1.89 -6.30 -11.95
C TRP A 197 0.85 -6.48 -13.06
N LEU A 198 1.11 -5.89 -14.23
CA LEU A 198 0.14 -5.76 -15.31
C LEU A 198 -0.03 -7.05 -16.12
N GLU A 199 1.01 -7.87 -16.18
CA GLU A 199 1.03 -9.12 -16.95
C GLU A 199 0.39 -10.30 -16.21
N ASN A 200 0.06 -10.16 -14.92
CA ASN A 200 -0.52 -11.24 -14.14
C ASN A 200 -2.06 -11.27 -14.31
N PRO A 201 -2.64 -12.38 -14.77
CA PRO A 201 -4.07 -12.48 -15.05
C PRO A 201 -4.97 -12.41 -13.80
N ALA A 202 -4.41 -12.60 -12.60
CA ALA A 202 -5.15 -12.46 -11.35
C ALA A 202 -5.32 -11.00 -10.91
N VAL A 203 -4.68 -10.07 -11.60
CA VAL A 203 -4.69 -8.64 -11.29
C VAL A 203 -5.71 -7.93 -12.17
N LYS A 204 -6.57 -7.15 -11.55
CA LYS A 204 -7.46 -6.22 -12.27
C LYS A 204 -6.73 -4.92 -12.54
N ILE A 205 -6.79 -4.46 -13.78
CA ILE A 205 -6.14 -3.20 -14.18
C ILE A 205 -7.22 -2.14 -14.38
N PHE A 206 -6.98 -1.00 -13.78
CA PHE A 206 -7.84 0.15 -13.94
C PHE A 206 -7.03 1.39 -14.36
N LYS A 207 -7.57 2.13 -15.30
CA LYS A 207 -6.93 3.36 -15.79
C LYS A 207 -7.65 4.58 -15.22
N LEU A 208 -6.90 5.43 -14.57
CA LEU A 208 -7.39 6.73 -14.13
C LEU A 208 -6.95 7.76 -15.17
N GLU A 209 -7.87 8.18 -16.02
CA GLU A 209 -7.63 9.17 -17.07
C GLU A 209 -8.54 10.38 -16.84
N GLU A 210 -7.94 11.58 -16.78
CA GLU A 210 -8.67 12.85 -16.59
C GLU A 210 -9.60 12.84 -15.35
N GLY A 211 -9.15 12.19 -14.27
CA GLY A 211 -9.92 12.07 -13.03
C GLY A 211 -11.13 11.13 -13.14
N LYS A 212 -11.26 10.40 -14.24
CA LYS A 212 -12.31 9.41 -14.47
C LYS A 212 -11.75 8.01 -14.55
N TRP A 213 -12.57 7.09 -14.12
CA TRP A 213 -12.27 5.68 -14.16
C TRP A 213 -12.59 5.08 -15.55
N LYS A 214 -11.66 4.31 -16.09
CA LYS A 214 -11.89 3.50 -17.29
C LYS A 214 -11.49 2.05 -17.00
N PRO A 215 -12.37 1.08 -17.24
CA PRO A 215 -12.09 -0.34 -17.06
C PRO A 215 -11.03 -0.86 -18.03
#